data_4c37a66d150c06a245570cafe232df85
#
_entry.id   4c37a66d150c06a245570cafe232df85
#
_cell.length_a   1.000
_cell.length_b   1.000
_cell.length_c   1.000
_cell.angle_alpha   90.00
_cell.angle_beta   90.00
_cell.angle_gamma   90.00
#
_symmetry.space_group_name_H-M   'P 1'
#
loop_
_entity.id
_entity.type
_entity.pdbx_description
1 polymer ?
#
loop_
_entity_poly.entity_id
_entity_poly.type
_entity_poly.pdbx_seq_one_letter_code
_entity_poly.pdbx_strand_id
1 'polypeptide(L)'
;MHTVQLLLKTSKYERHEIDRRFHALAHLHNVCVKHARKCMIRLQHDKRYAELRQLYNELVKKEKMSKEEKSQKKKLAKQLAACRTKQGLSKASLEHYLKVCGKQFSKLLSSQQVQAEADRVWCGVERCLFGNGKELHFKKLMDFDTIGGKSNKNGARFDLDAMYVNWLGLSLKCYLPKSENSLSYVWESLKGKISYCNIKRLMFSSGWRYYAEIVVSGDAPTRVSIGTSTMGIDPGVSTIAGV
;
A
#
# COMPACT_ATOMS: atom_id res chain seq x y z
N MET A 1 6.27 1.93 15.10
CA MET A 1 4.98 1.35 14.62
C MET A 1 5.15 -0.12 14.37
N HIS A 2 4.20 -0.95 14.79
CA HIS A 2 4.18 -2.39 14.55
C HIS A 2 2.79 -2.84 14.07
N THR A 3 2.68 -4.09 13.65
CA THR A 3 1.45 -4.62 13.04
C THR A 3 1.03 -5.89 13.76
N VAL A 4 -0.25 -5.95 14.13
CA VAL A 4 -0.90 -7.14 14.67
C VAL A 4 -1.80 -7.72 13.59
N GLN A 5 -1.64 -9.00 13.28
CA GLN A 5 -2.44 -9.68 12.28
C GLN A 5 -3.38 -10.68 12.96
N LEU A 6 -4.69 -10.52 12.77
CA LEU A 6 -5.72 -11.39 13.30
C LEU A 6 -6.53 -12.05 12.18
N LEU A 7 -6.76 -13.35 12.27
CA LEU A 7 -7.60 -14.08 11.33
C LEU A 7 -9.06 -13.60 11.47
N LEU A 8 -9.73 -13.35 10.36
CA LEU A 8 -11.15 -12.99 10.33
C LEU A 8 -12.01 -14.24 10.20
N LYS A 9 -13.04 -14.34 11.04
CA LYS A 9 -14.12 -15.33 10.88
C LYS A 9 -15.04 -14.81 9.77
N THR A 10 -15.11 -15.52 8.66
CA THR A 10 -15.89 -15.09 7.49
C THR A 10 -16.86 -16.17 7.07
N SER A 11 -18.14 -15.83 6.94
CA SER A 11 -19.18 -16.61 6.26
C SER A 11 -18.95 -16.60 4.74
N LYS A 12 -19.70 -17.43 4.01
CA LYS A 12 -19.67 -17.45 2.54
C LYS A 12 -20.07 -16.10 1.94
N TYR A 13 -21.09 -15.44 2.51
CA TYR A 13 -21.55 -14.12 2.10
C TYR A 13 -20.46 -13.04 2.31
N GLU A 14 -19.85 -13.00 3.49
CA GLU A 14 -18.81 -12.02 3.81
C GLU A 14 -17.58 -12.18 2.92
N ARG A 15 -17.15 -13.42 2.63
CA ARG A 15 -16.06 -13.68 1.67
C ARG A 15 -16.39 -13.11 0.30
N HIS A 16 -17.59 -13.38 -0.20
CA HIS A 16 -18.04 -12.83 -1.48
C HIS A 16 -18.02 -11.30 -1.49
N GLU A 17 -18.49 -10.65 -0.42
CA GLU A 17 -18.47 -9.20 -0.30
C GLU A 17 -17.05 -8.63 -0.19
N ILE A 18 -16.14 -9.32 0.51
CA ILE A 18 -14.72 -8.93 0.55
C ILE A 18 -14.10 -9.06 -0.85
N ASP A 19 -14.35 -10.15 -1.55
CA ASP A 19 -13.81 -10.36 -2.90
C ASP A 19 -14.31 -9.32 -3.89
N ARG A 20 -15.59 -8.91 -3.82
CA ARG A 20 -16.13 -7.80 -4.62
C ARG A 20 -15.33 -6.51 -4.40
N ARG A 21 -14.87 -6.23 -3.16
CA ARG A 21 -14.05 -5.08 -2.83
C ARG A 21 -12.64 -5.19 -3.41
N PHE A 22 -12.05 -6.38 -3.39
CA PHE A 22 -10.78 -6.63 -4.06
C PHE A 22 -10.88 -6.46 -5.58
N HIS A 23 -11.97 -6.92 -6.20
CA HIS A 23 -12.24 -6.67 -7.63
C HIS A 23 -12.36 -5.17 -7.94
N ALA A 24 -13.11 -4.41 -7.14
CA ALA A 24 -13.23 -2.97 -7.29
C ALA A 24 -11.87 -2.25 -7.16
N LEU A 25 -11.05 -2.67 -6.18
CA LEU A 25 -9.71 -2.10 -5.99
C LEU A 25 -8.79 -2.40 -7.19
N ALA A 26 -8.79 -3.64 -7.67
CA ALA A 26 -7.99 -4.06 -8.82
C ALA A 26 -8.39 -3.29 -10.09
N HIS A 27 -9.69 -3.08 -10.31
CA HIS A 27 -10.19 -2.25 -11.40
C HIS A 27 -9.68 -0.81 -11.29
N LEU A 28 -9.85 -0.18 -10.13
CA LEU A 28 -9.39 1.19 -9.88
C LEU A 28 -7.89 1.35 -10.05
N HIS A 29 -7.09 0.41 -9.54
CA HIS A 29 -5.64 0.40 -9.75
C HIS A 29 -5.30 0.44 -11.23
N ASN A 30 -5.85 -0.48 -12.00
CA ASN A 30 -5.54 -0.60 -13.42
C ASN A 30 -6.04 0.60 -14.24
N VAL A 31 -7.17 1.18 -13.87
CA VAL A 31 -7.66 2.45 -14.46
C VAL A 31 -6.67 3.59 -14.18
N CYS A 32 -6.16 3.68 -12.94
CA CYS A 32 -5.17 4.67 -12.55
C CYS A 32 -3.83 4.48 -13.28
N VAL A 33 -3.34 3.24 -13.38
CA VAL A 33 -2.12 2.88 -14.14
C VAL A 33 -2.27 3.27 -15.61
N LYS A 34 -3.42 2.94 -16.24
CA LYS A 34 -3.71 3.32 -17.64
C LYS A 34 -3.67 4.84 -17.83
N HIS A 35 -4.27 5.59 -16.91
CA HIS A 35 -4.24 7.05 -16.93
C HIS A 35 -2.81 7.58 -16.75
N ALA A 36 -2.08 7.12 -15.75
CA ALA A 36 -0.70 7.53 -15.48
C ALA A 36 0.24 7.25 -16.67
N ARG A 37 0.13 6.07 -17.32
CA ARG A 37 0.89 5.73 -18.53
C ARG A 37 0.63 6.76 -19.65
N LYS A 38 -0.64 7.11 -19.91
CA LYS A 38 -0.99 8.13 -20.91
C LYS A 38 -0.37 9.49 -20.57
N CYS A 39 -0.36 9.87 -19.30
CA CYS A 39 0.25 11.11 -18.84
C CYS A 39 1.79 11.08 -18.99
N MET A 40 2.41 9.93 -18.73
CA MET A 40 3.87 9.76 -18.93
C MET A 40 4.26 9.87 -20.40
N ILE A 41 3.49 9.26 -21.31
CA ILE A 41 3.72 9.39 -22.76
C ILE A 41 3.63 10.87 -23.19
N ARG A 42 2.59 11.59 -22.75
CA ARG A 42 2.44 13.03 -23.04
C ARG A 42 3.62 13.86 -22.51
N LEU A 43 4.10 13.51 -21.30
CA LEU A 43 5.25 14.19 -20.71
C LEU A 43 6.54 13.92 -21.50
N GLN A 44 6.74 12.71 -22.03
CA GLN A 44 7.90 12.36 -22.86
C GLN A 44 7.93 13.15 -24.18
N HIS A 45 6.78 13.49 -24.73
CA HIS A 45 6.65 14.30 -25.94
C HIS A 45 6.60 15.82 -25.67
N ASP A 46 6.66 16.26 -24.41
CA ASP A 46 6.69 17.68 -24.05
C ASP A 46 8.10 18.25 -24.25
N LYS A 47 8.29 19.04 -25.30
CA LYS A 47 9.57 19.66 -25.67
C LYS A 47 10.17 20.46 -24.51
N ARG A 48 9.33 21.27 -23.83
CA ARG A 48 9.77 22.08 -22.70
C ARG A 48 10.28 21.21 -21.55
N TYR A 49 9.61 20.09 -21.29
CA TYR A 49 10.09 19.14 -20.25
C TYR A 49 11.43 18.53 -20.62
N ALA A 50 11.65 18.16 -21.90
CA ALA A 50 12.91 17.61 -22.38
C ALA A 50 14.06 18.60 -22.23
N GLU A 51 13.86 19.86 -22.65
CA GLU A 51 14.85 20.96 -22.52
C GLU A 51 15.23 21.20 -21.04
N LEU A 52 14.22 21.35 -20.17
CA LEU A 52 14.44 21.56 -18.74
C LEU A 52 15.17 20.37 -18.09
N ARG A 53 14.86 19.15 -18.52
CA ARG A 53 15.51 17.93 -18.02
C ARG A 53 16.96 17.86 -18.42
N GLN A 54 17.29 18.25 -19.67
CA GLN A 54 18.68 18.33 -20.14
C GLN A 54 19.48 19.30 -19.27
N LEU A 55 19.01 20.55 -19.12
CA LEU A 55 19.65 21.56 -18.28
C LEU A 55 19.83 21.11 -16.82
N TYR A 56 18.80 20.46 -16.27
CA TYR A 56 18.88 19.91 -14.91
C TYR A 56 19.95 18.83 -14.79
N ASN A 57 20.03 17.92 -15.76
CA ASN A 57 20.99 16.83 -15.77
C ASN A 57 22.44 17.33 -15.93
N GLU A 58 22.66 18.36 -16.71
CA GLU A 58 23.96 19.02 -16.86
C GLU A 58 24.46 19.58 -15.52
N LEU A 59 23.56 20.22 -14.75
CA LEU A 59 23.90 20.68 -13.40
C LEU A 59 24.16 19.55 -12.41
N VAL A 60 23.41 18.44 -12.51
CA VAL A 60 23.57 17.30 -11.59
C VAL A 60 24.91 16.58 -11.78
N LYS A 61 25.45 16.57 -13.00
CA LYS A 61 26.74 15.93 -13.31
C LYS A 61 27.96 16.66 -12.71
N LYS A 62 27.80 17.92 -12.27
CA LYS A 62 28.89 18.69 -11.67
C LYS A 62 29.19 18.23 -10.25
N GLU A 63 30.41 17.82 -9.96
CA GLU A 63 30.86 17.38 -8.63
C GLU A 63 30.78 18.51 -7.58
N LYS A 64 31.15 19.76 -7.98
CA LYS A 64 31.07 20.93 -7.12
C LYS A 64 30.17 21.97 -7.77
N MET A 65 29.15 22.41 -7.04
CA MET A 65 28.19 23.44 -7.49
C MET A 65 28.37 24.72 -6.68
N SER A 66 28.39 25.87 -7.36
CA SER A 66 28.32 27.20 -6.73
C SER A 66 26.96 27.43 -6.05
N LYS A 67 26.85 28.48 -5.24
CA LYS A 67 25.56 28.91 -4.63
C LYS A 67 24.53 29.25 -5.70
N GLU A 68 24.94 29.88 -6.79
CA GLU A 68 24.07 30.25 -7.92
C GLU A 68 23.56 29.02 -8.65
N GLU A 69 24.43 28.04 -8.95
CA GLU A 69 24.07 26.79 -9.60
C GLU A 69 23.10 25.96 -8.74
N LYS A 70 23.28 25.94 -7.42
CA LYS A 70 22.31 25.31 -6.48
C LYS A 70 20.95 25.99 -6.54
N SER A 71 20.92 27.33 -6.66
CA SER A 71 19.67 28.09 -6.81
C SER A 71 19.00 27.79 -8.16
N GLN A 72 19.77 27.76 -9.24
CA GLN A 72 19.30 27.42 -10.58
C GLN A 72 18.74 25.99 -10.63
N LYS A 73 19.43 25.01 -10.03
CA LYS A 73 18.94 23.63 -9.91
C LYS A 73 17.57 23.56 -9.21
N LYS A 74 17.38 24.34 -8.12
CA LYS A 74 16.07 24.40 -7.43
C LYS A 74 14.98 25.00 -8.32
N LYS A 75 15.28 26.04 -9.11
CA LYS A 75 14.33 26.64 -10.07
C LYS A 75 13.93 25.63 -11.14
N LEU A 76 14.90 24.94 -11.75
CA LEU A 76 14.66 23.91 -12.76
C LEU A 76 13.82 22.75 -12.19
N ALA A 77 14.13 22.29 -10.98
CA ALA A 77 13.34 21.24 -10.31
C ALA A 77 11.86 21.65 -10.13
N LYS A 78 11.59 22.92 -9.76
CA LYS A 78 10.22 23.45 -9.67
C LYS A 78 9.52 23.51 -11.03
N GLN A 79 10.23 23.93 -12.08
CA GLN A 79 9.67 23.96 -13.44
C GLN A 79 9.37 22.56 -13.97
N LEU A 80 10.27 21.59 -13.75
CA LEU A 80 10.02 20.18 -14.07
C LEU A 80 8.80 19.62 -13.33
N ALA A 81 8.64 19.96 -12.04
CA ALA A 81 7.46 19.58 -11.25
C ALA A 81 6.18 20.19 -11.83
N ALA A 82 6.22 21.47 -12.25
CA ALA A 82 5.08 22.15 -12.88
C ALA A 82 4.69 21.47 -14.21
N CYS A 83 5.66 21.07 -15.05
CA CYS A 83 5.39 20.33 -16.28
C CYS A 83 4.71 18.98 -15.98
N ARG A 84 5.22 18.22 -14.99
CA ARG A 84 4.59 16.95 -14.58
C ARG A 84 3.15 17.16 -14.10
N THR A 85 2.93 18.15 -13.22
CA THR A 85 1.58 18.47 -12.71
C THR A 85 0.63 18.89 -13.84
N LYS A 86 1.09 19.68 -14.80
CA LYS A 86 0.30 20.07 -15.99
C LYS A 86 -0.13 18.85 -16.80
N GLN A 87 0.71 17.83 -16.89
CA GLN A 87 0.39 16.57 -17.56
C GLN A 87 -0.40 15.58 -16.68
N GLY A 88 -0.80 15.96 -15.47
CA GLY A 88 -1.54 15.09 -14.54
C GLY A 88 -0.67 14.09 -13.77
N LEU A 89 0.65 14.27 -13.77
CA LEU A 89 1.62 13.42 -13.07
C LEU A 89 2.06 14.06 -11.75
N SER A 90 1.15 14.10 -10.81
CA SER A 90 1.41 14.37 -9.40
C SER A 90 0.55 13.47 -8.53
N LYS A 91 0.95 13.27 -7.28
CA LYS A 91 0.17 12.51 -6.30
C LYS A 91 -1.27 13.05 -6.23
N ALA A 92 -1.43 14.36 -6.06
CA ALA A 92 -2.73 15.01 -5.98
C ALA A 92 -3.57 14.84 -7.24
N SER A 93 -2.95 14.87 -8.43
CA SER A 93 -3.66 14.67 -9.70
C SER A 93 -4.20 13.24 -9.83
N LEU A 94 -3.42 12.24 -9.44
CA LEU A 94 -3.84 10.83 -9.46
C LEU A 94 -4.91 10.55 -8.41
N GLU A 95 -4.78 11.11 -7.20
CA GLU A 95 -5.81 11.03 -6.15
C GLU A 95 -7.13 11.65 -6.64
N HIS A 96 -7.07 12.84 -7.26
CA HIS A 96 -8.26 13.48 -7.81
C HIS A 96 -8.91 12.64 -8.91
N TYR A 97 -8.12 12.15 -9.87
CA TYR A 97 -8.60 11.29 -10.94
C TYR A 97 -9.28 10.04 -10.38
N LEU A 98 -8.62 9.36 -9.45
CA LEU A 98 -9.15 8.12 -8.89
C LEU A 98 -10.36 8.36 -7.99
N LYS A 99 -10.44 9.51 -7.31
CA LYS A 99 -11.64 9.94 -6.54
C LYS A 99 -12.87 10.00 -7.44
N VAL A 100 -12.75 10.54 -8.66
CA VAL A 100 -13.85 10.60 -9.63
C VAL A 100 -14.25 9.20 -10.08
N CYS A 101 -13.27 8.37 -10.51
CA CYS A 101 -13.52 6.99 -10.93
C CYS A 101 -14.08 6.12 -9.79
N GLY A 102 -13.68 6.38 -8.55
CA GLY A 102 -14.08 5.62 -7.37
C GLY A 102 -15.51 5.85 -6.90
N LYS A 103 -16.19 6.91 -7.36
CA LYS A 103 -17.58 7.22 -6.94
C LYS A 103 -18.54 6.04 -7.15
N GLN A 104 -18.43 5.34 -8.25
CA GLN A 104 -19.25 4.16 -8.56
C GLN A 104 -19.05 2.99 -7.59
N PHE A 105 -17.91 2.95 -6.88
CA PHE A 105 -17.57 1.92 -5.90
C PHE A 105 -17.72 2.39 -4.44
N SER A 106 -18.38 3.51 -4.19
CA SER A 106 -18.53 4.11 -2.85
C SER A 106 -19.21 3.21 -1.82
N LYS A 107 -20.02 2.24 -2.25
CA LYS A 107 -20.59 1.20 -1.39
C LYS A 107 -19.60 0.07 -1.03
N LEU A 108 -18.51 -0.08 -1.77
CA LEU A 108 -17.52 -1.13 -1.62
C LEU A 108 -16.21 -0.63 -1.00
N LEU A 109 -15.79 0.58 -1.36
CA LEU A 109 -14.52 1.17 -0.94
C LEU A 109 -14.74 2.58 -0.38
N SER A 110 -14.09 2.87 0.74
CA SER A 110 -14.08 4.23 1.29
C SER A 110 -13.17 5.16 0.47
N SER A 111 -13.40 6.45 0.59
CA SER A 111 -12.55 7.47 -0.06
C SER A 111 -11.07 7.34 0.32
N GLN A 112 -10.77 6.97 1.56
CA GLN A 112 -9.39 6.75 2.02
C GLN A 112 -8.74 5.52 1.37
N GLN A 113 -9.49 4.45 1.14
CA GLN A 113 -9.00 3.26 0.44
C GLN A 113 -8.70 3.57 -1.02
N VAL A 114 -9.55 4.36 -1.67
CA VAL A 114 -9.33 4.86 -3.04
C VAL A 114 -8.09 5.74 -3.12
N GLN A 115 -7.89 6.65 -2.14
CA GLN A 115 -6.67 7.47 -2.06
C GLN A 115 -5.41 6.63 -1.80
N ALA A 116 -5.48 5.64 -0.91
CA ALA A 116 -4.35 4.75 -0.65
C ALA A 116 -3.93 4.00 -1.91
N GLU A 117 -4.88 3.66 -2.78
CA GLU A 117 -4.57 3.01 -4.04
C GLU A 117 -3.93 3.97 -5.06
N ALA A 118 -4.39 5.23 -5.11
CA ALA A 118 -3.72 6.27 -5.90
C ALA A 118 -2.26 6.49 -5.45
N ASP A 119 -2.01 6.47 -4.14
CA ASP A 119 -0.66 6.56 -3.57
C ASP A 119 0.24 5.40 -4.01
N ARG A 120 -0.30 4.18 -4.05
CA ARG A 120 0.45 3.00 -4.54
C ARG A 120 0.86 3.15 -6.01
N VAL A 121 -0.06 3.63 -6.86
CA VAL A 121 0.25 3.91 -8.26
C VAL A 121 1.26 5.05 -8.37
N TRP A 122 1.12 6.10 -7.56
CA TRP A 122 2.08 7.21 -7.52
C TRP A 122 3.49 6.74 -7.17
N CYS A 123 3.67 5.86 -6.18
CA CYS A 123 4.98 5.26 -5.88
C CYS A 123 5.59 4.51 -7.08
N GLY A 124 4.76 3.90 -7.92
CA GLY A 124 5.20 3.30 -9.19
C GLY A 124 5.66 4.37 -10.19
N VAL A 125 4.89 5.46 -10.34
CA VAL A 125 5.25 6.60 -11.18
C VAL A 125 6.56 7.23 -10.74
N GLU A 126 6.75 7.44 -9.43
CA GLU A 126 8.00 7.99 -8.88
C GLU A 126 9.21 7.12 -9.23
N ARG A 127 9.07 5.80 -9.11
CA ARG A 127 10.13 4.87 -9.52
C ARG A 127 10.48 4.98 -11.00
N CYS A 128 9.49 5.18 -11.87
CA CYS A 128 9.73 5.39 -13.30
C CYS A 128 10.32 6.76 -13.62
N LEU A 129 9.95 7.81 -12.88
CA LEU A 129 10.43 9.18 -13.12
C LEU A 129 11.80 9.48 -12.51
N PHE A 130 12.09 8.94 -11.34
CA PHE A 130 13.25 9.30 -10.50
C PHE A 130 14.13 8.13 -10.09
N GLY A 131 13.68 6.91 -10.26
CA GLY A 131 14.37 5.68 -9.87
C GLY A 131 14.73 4.80 -11.07
N ASN A 132 14.90 3.52 -10.81
CA ASN A 132 15.29 2.52 -11.80
C ASN A 132 14.09 1.80 -12.45
N GLY A 133 12.87 2.29 -12.26
CA GLY A 133 11.66 1.71 -12.87
C GLY A 133 11.61 1.99 -14.37
N LYS A 134 11.42 0.94 -15.18
CA LYS A 134 11.30 1.09 -16.63
C LYS A 134 9.89 1.50 -17.04
N GLU A 135 8.88 0.84 -16.51
CA GLU A 135 7.47 1.13 -16.81
C GLU A 135 6.52 0.78 -15.65
N LEU A 136 5.30 1.32 -15.73
CA LEU A 136 4.21 0.93 -14.84
C LEU A 136 3.55 -0.33 -15.36
N HIS A 137 3.26 -1.29 -14.46
CA HIS A 137 2.60 -2.53 -14.84
C HIS A 137 1.16 -2.58 -14.34
N PHE A 138 0.27 -3.15 -15.15
CA PHE A 138 -1.03 -3.59 -14.69
C PHE A 138 -0.87 -4.77 -13.73
N LYS A 139 -1.77 -4.88 -12.78
CA LYS A 139 -1.81 -6.00 -11.85
C LYS A 139 -2.99 -6.92 -12.13
N LYS A 140 -2.79 -8.23 -12.00
CA LYS A 140 -3.87 -9.21 -11.98
C LYS A 140 -4.59 -9.15 -10.63
N LEU A 141 -5.84 -9.61 -10.59
CA LEU A 141 -6.62 -9.65 -9.34
C LEU A 141 -5.91 -10.42 -8.21
N MET A 142 -5.19 -11.49 -8.58
CA MET A 142 -4.46 -12.33 -7.61
C MET A 142 -3.26 -11.61 -6.98
N ASP A 143 -2.75 -10.54 -7.60
CA ASP A 143 -1.63 -9.76 -7.09
C ASP A 143 -2.07 -8.72 -6.02
N PHE A 144 -3.39 -8.64 -5.77
CA PHE A 144 -3.94 -7.78 -4.72
C PHE A 144 -4.20 -8.61 -3.48
N ASP A 145 -3.35 -8.47 -2.50
CA ASP A 145 -3.42 -9.14 -1.22
C ASP A 145 -3.95 -8.25 -0.08
N THR A 146 -3.93 -6.92 -0.26
CA THR A 146 -4.24 -5.98 0.82
C THR A 146 -5.05 -4.78 0.34
N ILE A 147 -6.17 -4.50 1.03
CA ILE A 147 -6.91 -3.24 0.93
C ILE A 147 -6.51 -2.36 2.10
N GLY A 148 -5.75 -1.31 1.81
CA GLY A 148 -5.18 -0.42 2.82
C GLY A 148 -6.12 0.68 3.29
N GLY A 149 -6.03 1.04 4.57
CA GLY A 149 -6.63 2.22 5.17
C GLY A 149 -5.59 3.31 5.47
N LYS A 150 -6.06 4.52 5.78
CA LYS A 150 -5.21 5.64 6.25
C LYS A 150 -5.52 6.03 7.69
N SER A 151 -6.65 5.61 8.24
CA SER A 151 -7.04 5.86 9.63
C SER A 151 -8.04 4.82 10.11
N ASN A 152 -8.13 4.60 11.42
CA ASN A 152 -9.15 3.73 12.03
C ASN A 152 -10.55 4.38 12.11
N LYS A 153 -10.74 5.54 11.48
CA LYS A 153 -12.04 6.26 11.47
C LYS A 153 -12.88 5.96 10.24
N ASN A 154 -12.23 5.65 9.11
CA ASN A 154 -12.88 5.43 7.82
C ASN A 154 -12.37 4.17 7.12
N GLY A 155 -13.25 3.49 6.38
CA GLY A 155 -12.92 2.22 5.71
C GLY A 155 -13.05 1.05 6.66
N ALA A 156 -12.05 0.18 6.72
CA ALA A 156 -11.99 -0.90 7.69
C ALA A 156 -11.58 -0.33 9.06
N ARG A 157 -12.49 -0.39 10.03
CA ARG A 157 -12.29 0.12 11.39
C ARG A 157 -12.28 -1.05 12.36
N PHE A 158 -11.17 -1.22 13.04
CA PHE A 158 -11.04 -2.21 14.10
C PHE A 158 -11.62 -1.65 15.41
N ASP A 159 -12.49 -2.43 16.02
CA ASP A 159 -13.11 -2.19 17.32
C ASP A 159 -12.44 -3.14 18.32
N LEU A 160 -11.71 -2.57 19.28
CA LEU A 160 -10.91 -3.34 20.24
C LEU A 160 -11.81 -4.06 21.27
N ASP A 161 -12.87 -3.38 21.74
CA ASP A 161 -13.73 -3.92 22.79
C ASP A 161 -14.56 -5.08 22.27
N ALA A 162 -15.07 -4.96 21.06
CA ALA A 162 -15.87 -5.99 20.43
C ALA A 162 -15.04 -7.04 19.68
N MET A 163 -13.75 -6.78 19.41
CA MET A 163 -12.88 -7.61 18.57
C MET A 163 -13.45 -7.85 17.17
N TYR A 164 -13.95 -6.80 16.55
CA TYR A 164 -14.54 -6.82 15.21
C TYR A 164 -13.88 -5.79 14.31
N VAL A 165 -13.87 -6.07 13.01
CA VAL A 165 -13.64 -5.09 11.98
C VAL A 165 -14.94 -4.69 11.32
N ASN A 166 -15.33 -3.43 11.51
CA ASN A 166 -16.48 -2.82 10.85
C ASN A 166 -16.04 -2.18 9.53
N TRP A 167 -16.60 -2.61 8.42
CA TRP A 167 -16.18 -2.18 7.09
C TRP A 167 -17.36 -2.05 6.12
N LEU A 168 -17.88 -0.84 5.95
CA LEU A 168 -18.95 -0.50 4.99
C LEU A 168 -20.08 -1.55 4.96
N GLY A 169 -20.75 -1.72 6.07
CA GLY A 169 -21.86 -2.66 6.21
C GLY A 169 -21.47 -4.11 6.53
N LEU A 170 -20.17 -4.44 6.56
CA LEU A 170 -19.69 -5.71 7.10
C LEU A 170 -19.23 -5.55 8.55
N SER A 171 -19.47 -6.56 9.37
CA SER A 171 -18.96 -6.68 10.73
C SER A 171 -18.26 -8.03 10.87
N LEU A 172 -16.93 -8.01 10.80
CA LEU A 172 -16.10 -9.21 10.69
C LEU A 172 -15.45 -9.51 12.04
N LYS A 173 -15.77 -10.64 12.63
CA LYS A 173 -15.18 -11.07 13.91
C LYS A 173 -13.73 -11.48 13.75
N CYS A 174 -12.86 -10.99 14.64
CA CYS A 174 -11.46 -11.42 14.70
C CYS A 174 -11.33 -12.65 15.60
N TYR A 175 -10.50 -13.62 15.16
CA TYR A 175 -10.07 -14.73 15.99
C TYR A 175 -8.86 -14.32 16.81
N LEU A 176 -8.93 -14.57 18.10
CA LEU A 176 -7.78 -14.48 19.00
C LEU A 176 -6.94 -15.74 18.92
N PRO A 177 -5.62 -15.66 19.08
CA PRO A 177 -4.75 -16.82 19.19
C PRO A 177 -5.16 -17.70 20.37
N LYS A 178 -4.99 -19.02 20.22
CA LYS A 178 -5.31 -19.99 21.29
C LYS A 178 -4.18 -20.12 22.32
N SER A 179 -2.92 -19.93 21.91
CA SER A 179 -1.78 -20.03 22.82
C SER A 179 -1.69 -18.80 23.72
N GLU A 180 -1.44 -18.99 25.00
CA GLU A 180 -1.32 -17.91 25.99
C GLU A 180 -0.27 -16.86 25.62
N ASN A 181 0.90 -17.31 25.17
CA ASN A 181 1.99 -16.40 24.75
C ASN A 181 1.59 -15.52 23.59
N SER A 182 0.91 -16.09 22.56
CA SER A 182 0.45 -15.32 21.41
C SER A 182 -0.71 -14.40 21.78
N LEU A 183 -1.57 -14.82 22.68
CA LEU A 183 -2.68 -14.03 23.18
C LEU A 183 -2.18 -12.84 23.99
N SER A 184 -1.24 -13.07 24.92
CA SER A 184 -0.59 -12.01 25.70
C SER A 184 0.11 -10.99 24.77
N TYR A 185 0.86 -11.46 23.77
CA TYR A 185 1.50 -10.58 22.80
C TYR A 185 0.48 -9.71 22.03
N VAL A 186 -0.66 -10.28 21.63
CA VAL A 186 -1.72 -9.52 20.94
C VAL A 186 -2.27 -8.43 21.85
N TRP A 187 -2.61 -8.75 23.09
CA TRP A 187 -3.15 -7.78 24.02
C TRP A 187 -2.15 -6.67 24.38
N GLU A 188 -0.89 -7.02 24.63
CA GLU A 188 0.17 -6.03 24.86
C GLU A 188 0.36 -5.11 23.64
N SER A 189 0.36 -5.69 22.44
CA SER A 189 0.47 -4.91 21.20
C SER A 189 -0.70 -3.95 21.00
N LEU A 190 -1.91 -4.34 21.35
CA LEU A 190 -3.13 -3.54 21.14
C LEU A 190 -3.34 -2.45 22.22
N LYS A 191 -2.52 -2.40 23.28
CA LYS A 191 -2.52 -1.28 24.24
C LYS A 191 -2.13 0.05 23.59
N GLY A 192 -1.37 0.01 22.51
CA GLY A 192 -0.96 1.19 21.76
C GLY A 192 -2.12 1.83 20.98
N LYS A 193 -1.92 3.06 20.52
CA LYS A 193 -2.92 3.75 19.70
C LYS A 193 -3.05 3.08 18.34
N ILE A 194 -4.24 2.60 18.00
CA ILE A 194 -4.55 2.03 16.68
C ILE A 194 -4.56 3.15 15.64
N SER A 195 -3.67 3.06 14.67
CA SER A 195 -3.52 4.04 13.59
C SER A 195 -4.52 3.78 12.46
N TYR A 196 -4.54 2.56 11.94
CA TYR A 196 -5.48 2.11 10.90
C TYR A 196 -5.53 0.59 10.84
N CYS A 197 -6.53 0.07 10.14
CA CYS A 197 -6.71 -1.35 9.87
C CYS A 197 -6.73 -1.59 8.35
N ASN A 198 -5.97 -2.58 7.91
CA ASN A 198 -6.01 -3.10 6.55
C ASN A 198 -6.76 -4.44 6.55
N ILE A 199 -7.36 -4.77 5.42
CA ILE A 199 -7.87 -6.11 5.16
C ILE A 199 -6.91 -6.81 4.22
N LYS A 200 -6.31 -7.91 4.70
CA LYS A 200 -5.36 -8.73 3.94
C LYS A 200 -5.98 -10.08 3.61
N ARG A 201 -5.65 -10.61 2.45
CA ARG A 201 -5.99 -11.98 2.07
C ARG A 201 -4.75 -12.76 1.70
N LEU A 202 -4.69 -14.02 2.10
CA LEU A 202 -3.61 -14.94 1.76
C LEU A 202 -4.21 -16.20 1.15
N MET A 203 -3.60 -16.69 0.07
CA MET A 203 -4.00 -17.93 -0.58
C MET A 203 -3.36 -19.11 0.13
N PHE A 204 -4.18 -20.10 0.47
CA PHE A 204 -3.79 -21.40 1.00
C PHE A 204 -4.34 -22.50 0.09
N SER A 205 -3.92 -23.74 0.27
CA SER A 205 -4.48 -24.90 -0.43
C SER A 205 -6.01 -25.02 -0.27
N SER A 206 -6.53 -24.60 0.90
CA SER A 206 -7.97 -24.56 1.22
C SER A 206 -8.71 -23.31 0.70
N GLY A 207 -8.03 -22.43 -0.07
CA GLY A 207 -8.58 -21.17 -0.58
C GLY A 207 -8.12 -19.93 0.19
N TRP A 208 -8.77 -18.82 -0.10
CA TRP A 208 -8.43 -17.53 0.52
C TRP A 208 -8.79 -17.49 2.00
N ARG A 209 -7.84 -17.01 2.82
CA ARG A 209 -8.08 -16.62 4.21
C ARG A 209 -7.90 -15.10 4.34
N TYR A 210 -8.74 -14.49 5.16
CA TYR A 210 -8.80 -13.04 5.34
C TYR A 210 -8.32 -12.68 6.74
N TYR A 211 -7.57 -11.60 6.82
CA TYR A 211 -6.95 -11.12 8.06
C TYR A 211 -7.22 -9.63 8.24
N ALA A 212 -7.43 -9.22 9.48
CA ALA A 212 -7.28 -7.84 9.91
C ALA A 212 -5.80 -7.59 10.21
N GLU A 213 -5.21 -6.64 9.53
CA GLU A 213 -3.84 -6.17 9.76
C GLU A 213 -3.92 -4.81 10.45
N ILE A 214 -3.79 -4.82 11.77
CA ILE A 214 -4.00 -3.68 12.65
C ILE A 214 -2.65 -3.02 12.87
N VAL A 215 -2.52 -1.76 12.44
CA VAL A 215 -1.28 -0.99 12.61
C VAL A 215 -1.39 -0.15 13.87
N VAL A 216 -0.47 -0.38 14.80
CA VAL A 216 -0.43 0.22 16.12
C VAL A 216 0.80 1.12 16.24
N SER A 217 0.64 2.27 16.87
CA SER A 217 1.73 3.22 17.17
C SER A 217 2.57 2.70 18.33
N GLY A 218 3.88 3.02 18.31
CA GLY A 218 4.85 2.58 19.31
C GLY A 218 5.64 1.36 18.84
N ASP A 219 6.50 0.88 19.71
CA ASP A 219 7.35 -0.29 19.47
C ASP A 219 6.58 -1.58 19.73
N ALA A 220 6.97 -2.65 19.04
CA ALA A 220 6.38 -3.96 19.28
C ALA A 220 6.78 -4.47 20.68
N PRO A 221 5.86 -5.13 21.41
CA PRO A 221 6.21 -5.78 22.66
C PRO A 221 7.30 -6.83 22.42
N THR A 222 8.18 -7.00 23.40
CA THR A 222 9.19 -8.07 23.35
C THR A 222 8.47 -9.42 23.47
N ARG A 223 8.75 -10.34 22.58
CA ARG A 223 8.24 -11.72 22.71
C ARG A 223 8.95 -12.41 23.86
N VAL A 224 8.20 -12.84 24.85
CA VAL A 224 8.68 -13.24 26.17
C VAL A 224 9.38 -14.62 26.19
N SER A 225 9.46 -15.36 25.13
CA SER A 225 10.26 -16.60 25.15
C SER A 225 10.84 -16.92 23.79
N ILE A 226 12.09 -16.62 23.63
CA ILE A 226 12.94 -17.37 22.71
C ILE A 226 13.24 -18.68 23.45
N GLY A 227 12.80 -19.82 22.91
CA GLY A 227 13.18 -21.13 23.46
C GLY A 227 14.71 -21.24 23.54
N THR A 228 15.21 -21.87 24.56
CA THR A 228 16.65 -22.13 24.73
C THR A 228 17.14 -23.33 23.90
N SER A 229 16.21 -24.05 23.25
CA SER A 229 16.53 -25.19 22.40
C SER A 229 17.09 -24.74 21.05
N THR A 230 18.17 -25.36 20.62
CA THR A 230 18.76 -25.16 19.28
C THR A 230 18.10 -26.12 18.31
N MET A 231 17.57 -25.60 17.19
CA MET A 231 17.05 -26.40 16.09
C MET A 231 18.05 -26.32 14.92
N GLY A 232 18.52 -27.46 14.46
CA GLY A 232 19.29 -27.56 13.22
C GLY A 232 18.30 -27.64 12.03
N ILE A 233 18.54 -26.84 10.99
CA ILE A 233 17.82 -26.92 9.72
C ILE A 233 18.81 -27.41 8.67
N ASP A 234 18.57 -28.57 8.08
CA ASP A 234 19.34 -29.08 6.94
C ASP A 234 18.56 -28.81 5.64
N PRO A 235 19.02 -27.88 4.78
CA PRO A 235 18.41 -27.62 3.49
C PRO A 235 18.79 -28.74 2.50
N GLY A 236 17.92 -29.72 2.37
CA GLY A 236 18.13 -30.84 1.42
C GLY A 236 17.80 -30.48 -0.03
N VAL A 237 18.36 -31.25 -0.97
CA VAL A 237 18.17 -31.07 -2.43
C VAL A 237 16.75 -31.42 -2.88
N SER A 238 16.10 -32.37 -2.20
CA SER A 238 14.73 -32.83 -2.48
C SER A 238 13.68 -32.34 -1.50
N THR A 239 14.11 -31.79 -0.34
CA THR A 239 13.25 -31.24 0.72
C THR A 239 13.79 -29.86 1.09
N ILE A 240 12.92 -28.86 1.18
CA ILE A 240 13.33 -27.46 1.45
C ILE A 240 14.00 -27.33 2.83
N ALA A 241 13.58 -28.11 3.80
CA ALA A 241 14.23 -28.26 5.08
C ALA A 241 13.81 -29.58 5.74
N GLY A 242 14.74 -30.29 6.34
CA GLY A 242 14.50 -31.41 7.27
C GLY A 242 14.70 -30.92 8.70
N VAL A 243 13.87 -31.36 9.64
CA VAL A 243 13.94 -31.07 11.07
C VAL A 243 14.26 -32.35 11.82
#